data_d7dab0e6dfe886ee85a3065cc3e15173
#
_entry.id   d7dab0e6dfe886ee85a3065cc3e15173
#
_cell.length_a   1.000
_cell.length_b   1.000
_cell.length_c   1.000
_cell.angle_alpha   90.00
_cell.angle_beta   90.00
_cell.angle_gamma   90.00
#
_symmetry.space_group_name_H-M   'P 1'
#
loop_
_entity.id
_entity.type
_entity.pdbx_description
1 polymer ?
#
loop_
_entity_poly.entity_id
_entity_poly.type
_entity_poly.pdbx_seq_one_letter_code
_entity_poly.pdbx_strand_id
1 'polypeptide(L)'
;MQTSVSFRISAILAFSGGFQDAYTYNMRDHVFANAQTGNVVLMSQNFMQGNAVMGFHYMFPLLSFAAGIFIAEQIENKFKNSKGIHWRQIILFIEILMLGLVGFMPLKLNMIANMLVSFSCAMQVQTFRKVHGYGYASTMCIGNLRSGTESLSHYLRNKDKESLYKALHFFGIIVFFAIGAGIGGVLSNIWGIKTILVSAILLTFVILMMIKEYR
;
A
#
# COMPACT_ATOMS: atom_id res chain seq x y z
N MET A 1 17.47 -15.22 6.03
CA MET A 1 16.69 -13.98 6.19
C MET A 1 15.39 -14.13 5.42
N GLN A 2 14.20 -13.97 6.04
CA GLN A 2 12.96 -14.21 5.32
C GLN A 2 12.76 -13.15 4.23
N THR A 3 12.53 -13.54 2.99
CA THR A 3 12.36 -12.68 1.80
C THR A 3 11.27 -11.61 1.99
N SER A 4 10.24 -11.91 2.77
CA SER A 4 9.16 -10.98 3.10
C SER A 4 9.60 -9.68 3.79
N VAL A 5 10.85 -9.60 4.22
CA VAL A 5 11.45 -8.41 4.84
C VAL A 5 12.64 -7.87 4.04
N SER A 6 12.86 -8.35 2.81
CA SER A 6 13.92 -7.84 1.94
C SER A 6 13.55 -6.48 1.34
N PHE A 7 14.55 -5.63 1.09
CA PHE A 7 14.34 -4.34 0.43
C PHE A 7 13.69 -4.49 -0.95
N ARG A 8 14.04 -5.54 -1.70
CA ARG A 8 13.48 -5.79 -3.04
C ARG A 8 11.96 -5.94 -3.01
N ILE A 9 11.44 -6.77 -2.13
CA ILE A 9 10.00 -6.94 -1.96
C ILE A 9 9.35 -5.64 -1.49
N SER A 10 9.95 -4.96 -0.52
CA SER A 10 9.43 -3.68 -0.02
C SER A 10 9.37 -2.60 -1.10
N ALA A 11 10.36 -2.56 -1.99
CA ALA A 11 10.37 -1.65 -3.14
C ALA A 11 9.23 -1.95 -4.13
N ILE A 12 8.98 -3.23 -4.45
CA ILE A 12 7.86 -3.64 -5.32
C ILE A 12 6.52 -3.30 -4.66
N LEU A 13 6.37 -3.54 -3.36
CA LEU A 13 5.16 -3.21 -2.61
C LEU A 13 4.94 -1.68 -2.55
N ALA A 14 6.00 -0.89 -2.36
CA ALA A 14 5.92 0.56 -2.38
C ALA A 14 5.53 1.09 -3.77
N PHE A 15 6.13 0.56 -4.82
CA PHE A 15 5.76 0.86 -6.20
C PHE A 15 4.27 0.55 -6.44
N SER A 16 3.81 -0.64 -6.06
CA SER A 16 2.41 -1.04 -6.19
C SER A 16 1.47 -0.11 -5.40
N GLY A 17 1.86 0.31 -4.20
CA GLY A 17 1.08 1.23 -3.37
C GLY A 17 0.92 2.61 -4.01
N GLY A 18 2.01 3.19 -4.54
CA GLY A 18 1.96 4.46 -5.28
C GLY A 18 1.12 4.35 -6.57
N PHE A 19 1.28 3.24 -7.28
CA PHE A 19 0.49 2.92 -8.47
C PHE A 19 -1.02 2.87 -8.18
N GLN A 20 -1.41 2.21 -7.08
CA GLN A 20 -2.81 2.11 -6.63
C GLN A 20 -3.38 3.48 -6.23
N ASP A 21 -2.61 4.33 -5.53
CA ASP A 21 -3.05 5.68 -5.17
C ASP A 21 -3.31 6.55 -6.43
N ALA A 22 -2.39 6.53 -7.38
CA ALA A 22 -2.57 7.26 -8.64
C ALA A 22 -3.76 6.73 -9.45
N TYR A 23 -3.95 5.41 -9.49
CA TYR A 23 -5.10 4.78 -10.14
C TYR A 23 -6.41 5.20 -9.50
N THR A 24 -6.56 5.08 -8.18
CA THR A 24 -7.82 5.43 -7.51
C THR A 24 -8.12 6.91 -7.63
N TYR A 25 -7.12 7.76 -7.55
CA TYR A 25 -7.27 9.20 -7.74
C TYR A 25 -7.74 9.55 -9.14
N ASN A 26 -7.15 8.96 -10.19
CA ASN A 26 -7.48 9.30 -11.58
C ASN A 26 -8.75 8.62 -12.10
N MET A 27 -9.02 7.38 -11.67
CA MET A 27 -10.07 6.52 -12.23
C MET A 27 -11.27 6.30 -11.31
N ARG A 28 -11.15 6.63 -10.02
CA ARG A 28 -12.14 6.28 -9.00
C ARG A 28 -12.49 7.47 -8.11
N ASP A 29 -12.91 8.56 -8.75
CA ASP A 29 -13.51 9.76 -8.12
C ASP A 29 -12.57 10.48 -7.12
N HIS A 30 -11.28 10.56 -7.43
CA HIS A 30 -10.26 11.31 -6.67
C HIS A 30 -10.11 10.89 -5.20
N VAL A 31 -10.29 9.61 -4.90
CA VAL A 31 -10.05 9.04 -3.59
C VAL A 31 -8.64 8.42 -3.55
N PHE A 32 -7.92 8.63 -2.45
CA PHE A 32 -6.65 7.94 -2.22
C PHE A 32 -6.88 6.60 -1.52
N ALA A 33 -6.28 5.53 -2.03
CA ALA A 33 -6.37 4.21 -1.41
C ALA A 33 -5.51 4.10 -0.14
N ASN A 34 -4.32 4.70 -0.13
CA ASN A 34 -3.36 4.66 0.98
C ASN A 34 -3.27 5.97 1.75
N ALA A 35 -3.36 7.13 1.08
CA ALA A 35 -3.18 8.44 1.68
C ALA A 35 -4.42 8.89 2.47
N GLN A 36 -4.78 8.16 3.53
CA GLN A 36 -6.01 8.35 4.30
C GLN A 36 -6.11 9.74 4.95
N THR A 37 -4.98 10.41 5.23
CA THR A 37 -5.00 11.80 5.73
C THR A 37 -5.71 12.74 4.75
N GLY A 38 -5.49 12.57 3.45
CA GLY A 38 -6.21 13.33 2.40
C GLY A 38 -7.71 13.06 2.44
N ASN A 39 -8.10 11.79 2.56
CA ASN A 39 -9.51 11.40 2.66
C ASN A 39 -10.18 11.99 3.91
N VAL A 40 -9.49 12.02 5.07
CA VAL A 40 -10.02 12.66 6.30
C VAL A 40 -10.28 14.16 6.09
N VAL A 41 -9.35 14.88 5.45
CA VAL A 41 -9.51 16.30 5.17
C VAL A 41 -10.71 16.54 4.25
N LEU A 42 -10.79 15.80 3.13
CA LEU A 42 -11.87 15.94 2.15
C LEU A 42 -13.23 15.52 2.73
N MET A 43 -13.26 14.46 3.53
CA MET A 43 -14.45 14.03 4.27
C MET A 43 -14.96 15.15 5.18
N SER A 44 -14.09 15.71 6.02
CA SER A 44 -14.47 16.73 7.00
C SER A 44 -14.95 18.00 6.31
N GLN A 45 -14.27 18.46 5.25
CA GLN A 45 -14.69 19.63 4.47
C GLN A 45 -16.06 19.43 3.86
N ASN A 46 -16.33 18.30 3.23
CA ASN A 46 -17.61 18.03 2.59
C ASN A 46 -18.76 17.95 3.61
N PHE A 47 -18.57 17.31 4.76
CA PHE A 47 -19.60 17.31 5.80
C PHE A 47 -19.89 18.71 6.35
N MET A 48 -18.86 19.54 6.59
CA MET A 48 -19.04 20.92 7.08
C MET A 48 -19.71 21.84 6.04
N GLN A 49 -19.55 21.55 4.75
CA GLN A 49 -20.20 22.25 3.66
C GLN A 49 -21.64 21.74 3.37
N GLY A 50 -22.13 20.77 4.15
CA GLY A 50 -23.44 20.17 3.94
C GLY A 50 -23.53 19.16 2.79
N ASN A 51 -22.39 18.80 2.18
CA ASN A 51 -22.31 17.80 1.12
C ASN A 51 -22.11 16.39 1.70
N ALA A 52 -23.15 15.85 2.34
CA ALA A 52 -23.06 14.56 3.02
C ALA A 52 -22.69 13.40 2.08
N VAL A 53 -23.16 13.42 0.83
CA VAL A 53 -22.88 12.35 -0.15
C VAL A 53 -21.38 12.24 -0.40
N MET A 54 -20.70 13.36 -0.66
CA MET A 54 -19.25 13.36 -0.85
C MET A 54 -18.50 13.10 0.47
N GLY A 55 -19.03 13.55 1.61
CA GLY A 55 -18.47 13.21 2.91
C GLY A 55 -18.42 11.68 3.13
N PHE A 56 -19.48 10.98 2.87
CA PHE A 56 -19.53 9.51 2.92
C PHE A 56 -18.63 8.85 1.89
N HIS A 57 -18.47 9.45 0.72
CA HIS A 57 -17.60 8.95 -0.34
C HIS A 57 -16.13 8.80 0.12
N TYR A 58 -15.64 9.72 0.94
CA TYR A 58 -14.30 9.63 1.55
C TYR A 58 -14.28 8.82 2.85
N MET A 59 -15.39 8.76 3.57
CA MET A 59 -15.49 8.03 4.85
C MET A 59 -15.42 6.52 4.66
N PHE A 60 -16.12 5.96 3.67
CA PHE A 60 -16.16 4.50 3.48
C PHE A 60 -14.79 3.88 3.15
N PRO A 61 -13.95 4.43 2.26
CA PRO A 61 -12.58 3.95 2.09
C PRO A 61 -11.74 4.00 3.37
N LEU A 62 -11.89 5.04 4.21
CA LEU A 62 -11.23 5.14 5.51
C LEU A 62 -11.65 4.01 6.45
N LEU A 63 -12.95 3.72 6.57
CA LEU A 63 -13.47 2.61 7.37
C LEU A 63 -13.01 1.26 6.83
N SER A 64 -12.98 1.10 5.50
CA SER A 64 -12.48 -0.10 4.83
C SER A 64 -10.99 -0.31 5.11
N PHE A 65 -10.20 0.76 5.14
CA PHE A 65 -8.79 0.70 5.52
C PHE A 65 -8.62 0.19 6.96
N ALA A 66 -9.38 0.72 7.91
CA ALA A 66 -9.37 0.26 9.30
C ALA A 66 -9.77 -1.23 9.41
N ALA A 67 -10.80 -1.65 8.68
CA ALA A 67 -11.23 -3.05 8.62
C ALA A 67 -10.14 -3.96 8.01
N GLY A 68 -9.40 -3.48 6.98
CA GLY A 68 -8.28 -4.21 6.39
C GLY A 68 -7.15 -4.48 7.38
N ILE A 69 -6.77 -3.49 8.19
CA ILE A 69 -5.81 -3.68 9.29
C ILE A 69 -6.30 -4.74 10.26
N PHE A 70 -7.56 -4.63 10.72
CA PHE A 70 -8.16 -5.56 11.67
C PHE A 70 -8.15 -7.00 11.15
N ILE A 71 -8.56 -7.21 9.90
CA ILE A 71 -8.59 -8.55 9.28
C ILE A 71 -7.18 -9.10 9.09
N ALA A 72 -6.21 -8.27 8.68
CA ALA A 72 -4.82 -8.71 8.55
C ALA A 72 -4.23 -9.21 9.88
N GLU A 73 -4.54 -8.53 11.00
CA GLU A 73 -4.16 -8.97 12.35
C GLU A 73 -4.80 -10.32 12.72
N GLN A 74 -6.09 -10.53 12.38
CA GLN A 74 -6.76 -11.82 12.65
C GLN A 74 -6.12 -12.95 11.84
N ILE A 75 -5.79 -12.69 10.56
CA ILE A 75 -5.11 -13.68 9.70
C ILE A 75 -3.70 -14.00 10.25
N GLU A 76 -2.92 -12.98 10.62
CA GLU A 76 -1.62 -13.19 11.25
C GLU A 76 -1.75 -14.08 12.51
N ASN A 77 -2.62 -13.70 13.43
CA ASN A 77 -2.79 -14.44 14.69
C ASN A 77 -3.20 -15.90 14.47
N LYS A 78 -4.09 -16.16 13.51
CA LYS A 78 -4.58 -17.52 13.21
C LYS A 78 -3.56 -18.38 12.47
N PHE A 79 -2.82 -17.81 11.53
CA PHE A 79 -1.97 -18.58 10.60
C PHE A 79 -0.47 -18.39 10.82
N LYS A 80 -0.03 -17.59 11.79
CA LYS A 80 1.39 -17.32 12.07
C LYS A 80 2.23 -18.59 12.30
N ASN A 81 1.66 -19.61 12.92
CA ASN A 81 2.31 -20.86 13.23
C ASN A 81 1.93 -22.01 12.29
N SER A 82 1.24 -21.73 11.18
CA SER A 82 0.85 -22.75 10.19
C SER A 82 2.09 -23.32 9.48
N LYS A 83 2.18 -24.65 9.37
CA LYS A 83 3.28 -25.35 8.69
C LYS A 83 3.16 -25.36 7.15
N GLY A 84 2.05 -24.89 6.59
CA GLY A 84 1.79 -24.92 5.15
C GLY A 84 2.12 -23.59 4.49
N ILE A 85 1.07 -22.88 4.05
CA ILE A 85 1.19 -21.57 3.39
C ILE A 85 1.51 -20.50 4.45
N HIS A 86 2.48 -19.66 4.15
CA HIS A 86 2.82 -18.55 5.04
C HIS A 86 1.68 -17.51 5.03
N TRP A 87 1.27 -17.02 6.20
CA TRP A 87 0.12 -16.11 6.35
C TRP A 87 0.21 -14.83 5.48
N ARG A 88 1.42 -14.33 5.20
CA ARG A 88 1.65 -13.20 4.29
C ARG A 88 1.26 -13.52 2.84
N GLN A 89 1.43 -14.78 2.41
CA GLN A 89 1.01 -15.22 1.07
C GLN A 89 -0.51 -15.29 0.98
N ILE A 90 -1.20 -15.67 2.05
CA ILE A 90 -2.66 -15.65 2.12
C ILE A 90 -3.17 -14.22 1.92
N ILE A 91 -2.56 -13.25 2.60
CA ILE A 91 -2.94 -11.84 2.46
C ILE A 91 -2.70 -11.34 1.05
N LEU A 92 -1.51 -11.55 0.48
CA LEU A 92 -1.23 -11.16 -0.91
C LEU A 92 -2.19 -11.82 -1.91
N PHE A 93 -2.57 -13.06 -1.68
CA PHE A 93 -3.54 -13.74 -2.54
C PHE A 93 -4.93 -13.07 -2.48
N ILE A 94 -5.39 -12.71 -1.29
CA ILE A 94 -6.63 -11.95 -1.10
C ILE A 94 -6.55 -10.61 -1.83
N GLU A 95 -5.43 -9.88 -1.69
CA GLU A 95 -5.20 -8.61 -2.38
C GLU A 95 -5.27 -8.77 -3.90
N ILE A 96 -4.61 -9.78 -4.47
CA ILE A 96 -4.62 -10.08 -5.91
C ILE A 96 -6.05 -10.29 -6.40
N LEU A 97 -6.85 -11.07 -5.67
CA LEU A 97 -8.25 -11.32 -6.03
C LEU A 97 -9.07 -10.02 -5.99
N MET A 98 -8.89 -9.19 -4.96
CA MET A 98 -9.62 -7.94 -4.82
C MET A 98 -9.24 -6.94 -5.92
N LEU A 99 -7.95 -6.74 -6.19
CA LEU A 99 -7.48 -5.86 -7.26
C LEU A 99 -7.88 -6.40 -8.65
N GLY A 100 -7.86 -7.70 -8.83
CA GLY A 100 -8.38 -8.36 -10.03
C GLY A 100 -9.86 -8.04 -10.24
N LEU A 101 -10.69 -8.19 -9.21
CA LEU A 101 -12.11 -7.84 -9.26
C LEU A 101 -12.31 -6.36 -9.60
N VAL A 102 -11.59 -5.45 -8.93
CA VAL A 102 -11.67 -4.00 -9.16
C VAL A 102 -11.37 -3.63 -10.61
N GLY A 103 -10.44 -4.33 -11.28
CA GLY A 103 -10.09 -4.09 -12.68
C GLY A 103 -11.23 -4.31 -13.69
N PHE A 104 -12.29 -5.01 -13.27
CA PHE A 104 -13.49 -5.25 -14.11
C PHE A 104 -14.75 -4.52 -13.59
N MET A 105 -14.65 -3.79 -12.47
CA MET A 105 -15.78 -3.05 -11.91
C MET A 105 -16.07 -1.78 -12.73
N PRO A 106 -17.32 -1.57 -13.19
CA PRO A 106 -17.71 -0.36 -13.91
C PRO A 106 -17.61 0.89 -13.01
N LEU A 107 -17.49 2.06 -13.62
CA LEU A 107 -17.37 3.35 -12.92
C LEU A 107 -18.54 3.65 -11.96
N LYS A 108 -19.73 3.10 -12.23
CA LYS A 108 -20.88 3.21 -11.32
C LYS A 108 -20.63 2.62 -9.92
N LEU A 109 -19.62 1.76 -9.77
CA LEU A 109 -19.25 1.12 -8.54
C LEU A 109 -17.94 1.70 -7.94
N ASN A 110 -17.58 2.94 -8.27
CA ASN A 110 -16.33 3.57 -7.82
C ASN A 110 -16.18 3.55 -6.29
N MET A 111 -17.25 3.82 -5.55
CA MET A 111 -17.21 3.78 -4.09
C MET A 111 -16.81 2.37 -3.58
N ILE A 112 -17.41 1.31 -4.10
CA ILE A 112 -17.07 -0.07 -3.72
C ILE A 112 -15.65 -0.41 -4.18
N ALA A 113 -15.24 0.00 -5.37
CA ALA A 113 -13.88 -0.18 -5.87
C ALA A 113 -12.85 0.50 -4.94
N ASN A 114 -13.08 1.74 -4.53
CA ASN A 114 -12.22 2.46 -3.57
C ASN A 114 -12.16 1.75 -2.21
N MET A 115 -13.29 1.26 -1.71
CA MET A 115 -13.32 0.47 -0.48
C MET A 115 -12.45 -0.78 -0.58
N LEU A 116 -12.55 -1.53 -1.68
CA LEU A 116 -11.76 -2.76 -1.90
C LEU A 116 -10.27 -2.46 -2.03
N VAL A 117 -9.88 -1.41 -2.78
CA VAL A 117 -8.47 -1.03 -2.90
C VAL A 117 -7.92 -0.54 -1.57
N SER A 118 -8.66 0.31 -0.82
CA SER A 118 -8.23 0.79 0.50
C SER A 118 -8.09 -0.34 1.51
N PHE A 119 -9.02 -1.31 1.51
CA PHE A 119 -8.93 -2.51 2.34
C PHE A 119 -7.69 -3.34 1.99
N SER A 120 -7.45 -3.58 0.70
CA SER A 120 -6.28 -4.29 0.18
C SER A 120 -4.98 -3.62 0.61
N CYS A 121 -4.86 -2.31 0.39
CA CYS A 121 -3.71 -1.52 0.82
C CYS A 121 -3.44 -1.62 2.32
N ALA A 122 -4.50 -1.56 3.14
CA ALA A 122 -4.40 -1.68 4.58
C ALA A 122 -3.86 -3.05 5.02
N MET A 123 -4.33 -4.12 4.39
CA MET A 123 -3.81 -5.47 4.62
C MET A 123 -2.32 -5.56 4.30
N GLN A 124 -1.87 -4.97 3.17
CA GLN A 124 -0.47 -4.92 2.78
C GLN A 124 0.39 -4.16 3.80
N VAL A 125 -0.04 -2.96 4.20
CA VAL A 125 0.67 -2.12 5.18
C VAL A 125 0.85 -2.85 6.50
N GLN A 126 -0.20 -3.48 7.00
CA GLN A 126 -0.17 -4.22 8.27
C GLN A 126 0.74 -5.46 8.18
N THR A 127 0.74 -6.15 7.05
CA THR A 127 1.49 -7.39 6.83
C THR A 127 2.99 -7.15 6.67
N PHE A 128 3.37 -6.07 5.99
CA PHE A 128 4.75 -5.76 5.60
C PHE A 128 5.30 -4.51 6.31
N ARG A 129 5.08 -4.42 7.62
CA ARG A 129 5.46 -3.26 8.45
C ARG A 129 6.91 -3.21 8.91
N LYS A 130 7.75 -4.20 8.55
CA LYS A 130 9.17 -4.25 8.92
C LYS A 130 10.05 -4.66 7.73
N VAL A 131 11.09 -3.89 7.49
CA VAL A 131 12.19 -4.18 6.55
C VAL A 131 13.50 -4.24 7.31
N HIS A 132 14.27 -5.31 7.18
CA HIS A 132 15.53 -5.49 7.90
C HIS A 132 15.43 -5.19 9.41
N GLY A 133 14.27 -5.44 10.02
CA GLY A 133 14.02 -5.13 11.43
C GLY A 133 13.56 -3.69 11.70
N TYR A 134 13.65 -2.79 10.73
CA TYR A 134 13.19 -1.41 10.88
C TYR A 134 11.69 -1.31 10.58
N GLY A 135 10.95 -0.60 11.43
CA GLY A 135 9.55 -0.26 11.17
C GLY A 135 9.45 0.70 9.99
N TYR A 136 8.70 0.31 8.97
CA TYR A 136 8.40 1.14 7.80
C TYR A 136 6.96 0.90 7.36
N ALA A 137 6.44 1.77 6.51
CA ALA A 137 5.19 1.51 5.82
C ALA A 137 5.43 1.57 4.31
N SER A 138 5.08 0.48 3.60
CA SER A 138 5.30 0.38 2.14
C SER A 138 4.62 1.49 1.35
N THR A 139 3.54 2.05 1.89
CA THR A 139 2.65 3.00 1.20
C THR A 139 2.50 4.35 1.90
N MET A 140 3.22 4.60 3.00
CA MET A 140 3.13 5.85 3.78
C MET A 140 4.41 6.68 3.64
N CYS A 141 4.42 7.63 2.69
CA CYS A 141 5.61 8.45 2.42
C CYS A 141 6.05 9.29 3.62
N ILE A 142 5.12 9.89 4.39
CA ILE A 142 5.47 10.83 5.46
C ILE A 142 6.20 10.16 6.63
N GLY A 143 5.82 8.95 7.01
CA GLY A 143 6.51 8.16 8.04
C GLY A 143 7.94 7.79 7.62
N ASN A 144 8.09 7.36 6.36
CA ASN A 144 9.39 7.03 5.80
C ASN A 144 10.28 8.28 5.63
N LEU A 145 9.71 9.42 5.24
CA LEU A 145 10.43 10.70 5.12
C LEU A 145 10.99 11.13 6.50
N ARG A 146 10.14 11.09 7.54
CA ARG A 146 10.58 11.40 8.91
C ARG A 146 11.73 10.49 9.35
N SER A 147 11.55 9.17 9.25
CA SER A 147 12.54 8.19 9.71
C SER A 147 13.84 8.25 8.90
N GLY A 148 13.73 8.49 7.59
CA GLY A 148 14.87 8.68 6.70
C GLY A 148 15.68 9.92 7.05
N THR A 149 14.99 11.06 7.26
CA THR A 149 15.64 12.33 7.63
C THR A 149 16.28 12.25 9.01
N GLU A 150 15.63 11.63 10.00
CA GLU A 150 16.18 11.40 11.33
C GLU A 150 17.45 10.53 11.25
N SER A 151 17.42 9.45 10.50
CA SER A 151 18.57 8.56 10.29
C SER A 151 19.72 9.25 9.57
N LEU A 152 19.43 10.08 8.56
CA LEU A 152 20.43 10.90 7.87
C LEU A 152 21.07 11.92 8.80
N SER A 153 20.27 12.61 9.63
CA SER A 153 20.75 13.55 10.64
C SER A 153 21.68 12.87 11.64
N HIS A 154 21.34 11.64 12.08
CA HIS A 154 22.20 10.86 12.96
C HIS A 154 23.52 10.51 12.30
N TYR A 155 23.50 10.05 11.04
CA TYR A 155 24.70 9.78 10.25
C TYR A 155 25.60 11.02 10.11
N LEU A 156 25.04 12.16 9.83
CA LEU A 156 25.84 13.40 9.67
C LEU A 156 26.59 13.78 10.94
N ARG A 157 26.00 13.53 12.12
CA ARG A 157 26.63 13.81 13.44
C ARG A 157 27.67 12.77 13.83
N ASN A 158 27.33 11.49 13.67
CA ASN A 158 28.10 10.38 14.27
C ASN A 158 28.90 9.59 13.23
N LYS A 159 28.74 9.86 11.93
CA LYS A 159 29.35 9.14 10.80
C LYS A 159 29.09 7.64 10.82
N ASP A 160 28.00 7.22 11.45
CA ASP A 160 27.56 5.83 11.56
C ASP A 160 26.96 5.33 10.25
N LYS A 161 27.64 4.36 9.61
CA LYS A 161 27.23 3.78 8.33
C LYS A 161 25.88 3.06 8.38
N GLU A 162 25.51 2.51 9.53
CA GLU A 162 24.21 1.85 9.70
C GLU A 162 23.06 2.85 9.56
N SER A 163 23.21 4.04 10.16
CA SER A 163 22.24 5.13 10.02
C SER A 163 22.14 5.63 8.59
N LEU A 164 23.26 5.71 7.85
CA LEU A 164 23.21 6.05 6.43
C LEU A 164 22.43 4.99 5.63
N TYR A 165 22.73 3.71 5.86
CA TYR A 165 22.05 2.62 5.19
C TYR A 165 20.55 2.62 5.46
N LYS A 166 20.16 2.87 6.71
CA LYS A 166 18.77 3.02 7.12
C LYS A 166 18.09 4.20 6.41
N ALA A 167 18.76 5.36 6.34
CA ALA A 167 18.24 6.53 5.63
C ALA A 167 17.98 6.22 4.15
N LEU A 168 18.96 5.59 3.47
CA LEU A 168 18.84 5.21 2.05
C LEU A 168 17.69 4.23 1.81
N HIS A 169 17.40 3.31 2.74
CA HIS A 169 16.25 2.44 2.66
C HIS A 169 14.93 3.20 2.69
N PHE A 170 14.75 4.11 3.63
CA PHE A 170 13.53 4.90 3.73
C PHE A 170 13.30 5.80 2.53
N PHE A 171 14.35 6.50 2.07
CA PHE A 171 14.26 7.32 0.86
C PHE A 171 14.03 6.47 -0.39
N GLY A 172 14.66 5.30 -0.49
CA GLY A 172 14.43 4.35 -1.58
C GLY A 172 12.96 3.94 -1.68
N ILE A 173 12.30 3.64 -0.56
CA ILE A 173 10.86 3.31 -0.54
C ILE A 173 10.03 4.48 -1.08
N ILE A 174 10.32 5.73 -0.69
CA ILE A 174 9.61 6.90 -1.21
C ILE A 174 9.82 7.05 -2.72
N VAL A 175 11.03 6.85 -3.20
CA VAL A 175 11.35 6.92 -4.64
C VAL A 175 10.56 5.86 -5.42
N PHE A 176 10.54 4.61 -4.96
CA PHE A 176 9.76 3.56 -5.62
C PHE A 176 8.26 3.84 -5.59
N PHE A 177 7.73 4.36 -4.49
CA PHE A 177 6.35 4.80 -4.41
C PHE A 177 6.05 5.92 -5.44
N ALA A 178 6.90 6.94 -5.51
CA ALA A 178 6.73 8.06 -6.44
C ALA A 178 6.80 7.60 -7.92
N ILE A 179 7.72 6.69 -8.25
CA ILE A 179 7.80 6.09 -9.60
C ILE A 179 6.52 5.31 -9.89
N GLY A 180 6.04 4.51 -8.95
CA GLY A 180 4.78 3.77 -9.06
C GLY A 180 3.59 4.70 -9.30
N ALA A 181 3.48 5.78 -8.54
CA ALA A 181 2.43 6.78 -8.71
C ALA A 181 2.50 7.47 -10.08
N GLY A 182 3.70 7.87 -10.52
CA GLY A 182 3.89 8.47 -11.85
C GLY A 182 3.46 7.54 -12.98
N ILE A 183 3.94 6.30 -12.98
CA ILE A 183 3.61 5.30 -14.01
C ILE A 183 2.12 4.92 -13.91
N GLY A 184 1.58 4.73 -12.70
CA GLY A 184 0.16 4.45 -12.48
C GLY A 184 -0.74 5.56 -13.02
N GLY A 185 -0.38 6.83 -12.80
CA GLY A 185 -1.08 7.97 -13.33
C GLY A 185 -1.12 7.99 -14.87
N VAL A 186 0.03 7.79 -15.50
CA VAL A 186 0.13 7.74 -16.98
C VAL A 186 -0.68 6.58 -17.56
N LEU A 187 -0.50 5.36 -17.02
CA LEU A 187 -1.20 4.18 -17.53
C LEU A 187 -2.71 4.23 -17.27
N SER A 188 -3.16 4.89 -16.21
CA SER A 188 -4.59 5.10 -15.94
C SER A 188 -5.27 5.89 -17.06
N ASN A 189 -4.58 6.86 -17.65
CA ASN A 189 -5.11 7.62 -18.77
C ASN A 189 -5.16 6.80 -20.09
N ILE A 190 -4.33 5.75 -20.20
CA ILE A 190 -4.22 4.91 -21.41
C ILE A 190 -5.16 3.70 -21.33
N TRP A 191 -5.17 2.99 -20.20
CA TRP A 191 -5.87 1.70 -20.04
C TRP A 191 -7.14 1.81 -19.16
N GLY A 192 -7.42 3.00 -18.62
CA GLY A 192 -8.61 3.26 -17.80
C GLY A 192 -8.67 2.33 -16.58
N ILE A 193 -9.85 1.81 -16.30
CA ILE A 193 -10.12 1.00 -15.11
C ILE A 193 -9.29 -0.30 -15.03
N LYS A 194 -8.81 -0.84 -16.16
CA LYS A 194 -8.02 -2.07 -16.20
C LYS A 194 -6.58 -1.88 -15.70
N THR A 195 -6.13 -0.66 -15.57
CA THR A 195 -4.76 -0.32 -15.11
C THR A 195 -4.42 -0.98 -13.78
N ILE A 196 -5.37 -1.12 -12.86
CA ILE A 196 -5.15 -1.75 -11.54
C ILE A 196 -4.65 -3.20 -11.63
N LEU A 197 -4.89 -3.90 -12.75
CA LEU A 197 -4.42 -5.27 -12.96
C LEU A 197 -2.89 -5.38 -12.95
N VAL A 198 -2.18 -4.30 -13.26
CA VAL A 198 -0.71 -4.24 -13.14
C VAL A 198 -0.27 -4.47 -11.70
N SER A 199 -0.96 -3.85 -10.72
CA SER A 199 -0.68 -4.12 -9.30
C SER A 199 -0.95 -5.58 -8.94
N ALA A 200 -2.03 -6.19 -9.42
CA ALA A 200 -2.30 -7.60 -9.19
C ALA A 200 -1.18 -8.51 -9.76
N ILE A 201 -0.66 -8.19 -10.93
CA ILE A 201 0.48 -8.91 -11.54
C ILE A 201 1.74 -8.73 -10.70
N LEU A 202 2.05 -7.51 -10.24
CA LEU A 202 3.21 -7.24 -9.39
C LEU A 202 3.14 -8.02 -8.07
N LEU A 203 1.98 -8.06 -7.41
CA LEU A 203 1.78 -8.83 -6.18
C LEU A 203 1.90 -10.34 -6.42
N THR A 204 1.45 -10.84 -7.58
CA THR A 204 1.66 -12.24 -7.99
C THR A 204 3.15 -12.54 -8.08
N PHE A 205 3.93 -11.64 -8.68
CA PHE A 205 5.39 -11.78 -8.73
C PHE A 205 6.02 -11.81 -7.33
N VAL A 206 5.54 -10.99 -6.40
CA VAL A 206 5.98 -11.01 -4.99
C VAL A 206 5.70 -12.37 -4.34
N ILE A 207 4.52 -12.96 -4.54
CA ILE A 207 4.22 -14.32 -4.03
C ILE A 207 5.21 -15.34 -4.59
N LEU A 208 5.48 -15.31 -5.89
CA LEU A 208 6.43 -16.25 -6.53
C LEU A 208 7.86 -16.09 -5.96
N MET A 209 8.31 -14.85 -5.72
CA MET A 209 9.58 -14.60 -5.05
C MET A 209 9.61 -15.21 -3.65
N MET A 210 8.53 -15.06 -2.87
CA MET A 210 8.42 -15.63 -1.53
C MET A 210 8.43 -17.17 -1.54
N ILE A 211 7.75 -17.81 -2.49
CA ILE A 211 7.71 -19.29 -2.60
C ILE A 211 9.10 -19.84 -2.91
N LYS A 212 9.85 -19.19 -3.79
CA LYS A 212 11.20 -19.65 -4.19
C LYS A 212 12.21 -19.67 -3.05
N GLU A 213 12.06 -18.81 -2.07
CA GLU A 213 12.99 -18.75 -0.90
C GLU A 213 12.57 -19.68 0.25
N TYR A 214 11.34 -20.21 0.22
CA TYR A 214 10.88 -21.22 1.19
C TYR A 214 11.20 -22.67 0.77
N ARG A 215 11.73 -22.86 -0.42
CA ARG A 215 12.29 -24.14 -0.88
C ARG A 215 13.82 -24.16 -0.72
#